data_c69c9bc030a39dfdfb633bc519a5e14c
#
_entry.id   c69c9bc030a39dfdfb633bc519a5e14c
#
_cell.length_a   1.000
_cell.length_b   1.000
_cell.length_c   1.000
_cell.angle_alpha   90.00
_cell.angle_beta   90.00
_cell.angle_gamma   90.00
#
_symmetry.space_group_name_H-M   'P 1'
#
loop_
_entity.id
_entity.type
_entity.pdbx_description
1 polymer ?
#
loop_
_entity_poly.entity_id
_entity_poly.type
_entity_poly.pdbx_seq_one_letter_code
_entity_poly.pdbx_strand_id
1 'polypeptide(L)'
;KTQGGEGKSAPIAELLRFHGKDVSSISKQKVRCAEIISKSGSKIGGQDIDQWIINYFLPSNKDEKNLSVAEKLKCKLSGSKIQSERRYLITLFTSEDEEKEFLMSKEIFEKILIENNLISHLNALLKDLLNEARGKFCNINDLNSIILVGGGTQIPLIKEWISNKISGIQIKSPPPIESIAVGALAMTPGVKIKDILIKGISIRLFNKREQKHFWHPIFFKGQTWPTEKPFKLILQASKEGQSIFEIIIGETKTKRDFDIVFENGLPKLSEFQNEEEVVKWNKKPIKISLKNSCKIGEDSLILLFSITNNSSLYVRCLDINEKELGEFNLGNIF
;
A
#
# COMPACT_ATOMS: atom_id res chain seq x y z
N LYS A 1 -3.14 -2.30 -16.33
CA LYS A 1 -3.23 -2.30 -17.81
C LYS A 1 -1.97 -1.67 -18.39
N THR A 2 -1.24 -2.39 -19.24
CA THR A 2 -0.17 -1.80 -20.04
C THR A 2 -0.75 -1.39 -21.39
N GLN A 3 -0.81 -0.11 -21.66
CA GLN A 3 -1.07 0.37 -23.01
C GLN A 3 0.25 0.43 -23.76
N GLY A 4 0.50 -0.60 -24.58
CA GLY A 4 1.62 -0.62 -25.50
C GLY A 4 1.26 0.18 -26.75
N GLY A 5 1.95 1.28 -26.99
CA GLY A 5 2.02 1.83 -28.36
C GLY A 5 2.91 0.93 -29.21
N GLU A 6 2.54 0.70 -30.45
CA GLU A 6 3.40 0.06 -31.46
C GLU A 6 4.74 0.80 -31.54
N GLY A 7 5.77 0.23 -30.97
CA GLY A 7 7.12 0.74 -30.98
C GLY A 7 8.08 -0.41 -30.86
N LYS A 8 9.10 -0.43 -31.70
CA LYS A 8 10.23 -1.33 -31.59
C LYS A 8 10.79 -1.27 -30.18
N SER A 9 11.24 -2.40 -29.63
CA SER A 9 11.86 -2.48 -28.31
C SER A 9 12.86 -1.35 -28.11
N ALA A 10 12.70 -0.61 -27.01
CA ALA A 10 13.66 0.42 -26.64
C ALA A 10 15.06 -0.19 -26.52
N PRO A 11 16.10 0.48 -26.97
CA PRO A 11 17.47 0.01 -26.81
C PRO A 11 17.81 -0.13 -25.31
N ILE A 12 18.57 -1.16 -24.96
CA ILE A 12 18.96 -1.49 -23.58
C ILE A 12 19.76 -0.38 -22.90
N ALA A 13 20.41 0.48 -23.69
CA ALA A 13 21.09 1.68 -23.23
C ALA A 13 20.72 2.83 -24.15
N GLU A 14 20.07 3.82 -23.63
CA GLU A 14 19.75 5.05 -24.35
C GLU A 14 20.70 6.15 -23.89
N LEU A 15 21.38 6.78 -24.83
CA LEU A 15 22.16 7.96 -24.55
C LEU A 15 21.18 9.12 -24.30
N LEU A 16 20.79 9.32 -23.05
CA LEU A 16 19.78 10.30 -22.66
C LEU A 16 20.25 11.75 -22.85
N ARG A 17 21.55 11.97 -23.02
CA ARG A 17 22.13 13.29 -23.26
C ARG A 17 23.26 13.22 -24.28
N PHE A 18 23.11 13.93 -25.35
CA PHE A 18 24.17 14.21 -26.31
C PHE A 18 24.39 15.70 -26.39
N HIS A 19 25.60 16.18 -26.07
CA HIS A 19 25.96 17.59 -26.03
C HIS A 19 25.05 18.46 -25.13
N GLY A 20 24.64 17.94 -23.99
CA GLY A 20 23.80 18.68 -23.03
C GLY A 20 22.33 18.82 -23.43
N LYS A 21 21.90 18.26 -24.55
CA LYS A 21 20.48 18.21 -24.95
C LYS A 21 19.85 16.89 -24.56
N ASP A 22 18.64 16.96 -24.02
CA ASP A 22 17.83 15.79 -23.74
C ASP A 22 17.32 15.19 -25.04
N VAL A 23 17.81 14.00 -25.39
CA VAL A 23 17.47 13.31 -26.63
C VAL A 23 16.11 12.60 -26.53
N SER A 24 15.57 12.44 -25.32
CA SER A 24 14.25 11.80 -25.08
C SER A 24 13.11 12.56 -25.75
N SER A 25 13.25 13.89 -25.88
CA SER A 25 12.28 14.75 -26.58
C SER A 25 12.32 14.65 -28.10
N ILE A 26 13.40 14.08 -28.66
CA ILE A 26 13.62 13.94 -30.11
C ILE A 26 13.23 12.53 -30.58
N SER A 27 13.23 11.55 -29.66
CA SER A 27 12.87 10.19 -29.99
C SER A 27 11.34 10.07 -30.15
N LYS A 28 10.88 9.57 -31.30
CA LYS A 28 9.48 9.25 -31.57
C LYS A 28 9.00 8.02 -30.80
N GLN A 29 9.76 7.53 -29.82
CA GLN A 29 9.41 6.36 -29.02
C GLN A 29 8.26 6.70 -28.06
N LYS A 30 7.14 6.02 -28.21
CA LYS A 30 6.03 6.12 -27.26
C LYS A 30 6.46 5.51 -25.93
N VAL A 31 6.47 6.32 -24.89
CA VAL A 31 6.72 5.86 -23.51
C VAL A 31 5.66 4.81 -23.15
N ARG A 32 6.12 3.63 -22.70
CA ARG A 32 5.21 2.62 -22.14
C ARG A 32 4.64 3.13 -20.82
N CYS A 33 3.33 3.08 -20.67
CA CYS A 33 2.67 3.46 -19.44
C CYS A 33 2.06 2.21 -18.79
N ALA A 34 2.41 1.96 -17.53
CA ALA A 34 1.76 0.96 -16.69
C ALA A 34 0.85 1.69 -15.70
N GLU A 35 -0.40 1.26 -15.62
CA GLU A 35 -1.39 1.80 -14.69
C GLU A 35 -1.74 0.75 -13.65
N ILE A 36 -1.63 1.10 -12.36
CA ILE A 36 -2.06 0.26 -11.26
C ILE A 36 -3.57 0.47 -11.07
N ILE A 37 -4.32 -0.63 -11.26
CA ILE A 37 -5.78 -0.58 -11.15
C ILE A 37 -6.22 -0.72 -9.69
N SER A 38 -5.63 -1.65 -8.96
CA SER A 38 -5.97 -1.95 -7.58
C SER A 38 -4.75 -2.36 -6.80
N LYS A 39 -4.74 -2.10 -5.49
CA LYS A 39 -3.63 -2.39 -4.59
C LYS A 39 -4.14 -2.75 -3.21
N SER A 40 -3.70 -3.88 -2.67
CA SER A 40 -4.02 -4.31 -1.31
C SER A 40 -2.76 -4.84 -0.62
N GLY A 41 -2.68 -4.72 0.69
CA GLY A 41 -1.50 -5.15 1.45
C GLY A 41 -1.79 -5.38 2.92
N SER A 42 -0.99 -6.25 3.52
CA SER A 42 -1.01 -6.55 4.96
C SER A 42 0.40 -6.42 5.53
N LYS A 43 0.48 -6.23 6.84
CA LYS A 43 1.75 -6.19 7.59
C LYS A 43 2.29 -7.59 7.92
N ILE A 44 1.77 -8.65 7.29
CA ILE A 44 2.23 -10.03 7.50
C ILE A 44 3.32 -10.34 6.49
N GLY A 45 4.49 -10.73 6.99
CA GLY A 45 5.66 -11.08 6.19
C GLY A 45 6.37 -12.34 6.65
N GLY A 46 7.55 -12.60 6.09
CA GLY A 46 8.36 -13.79 6.42
C GLY A 46 8.73 -13.87 7.89
N GLN A 47 9.03 -12.75 8.53
CA GLN A 47 9.40 -12.70 9.96
C GLN A 47 8.23 -13.05 10.89
N ASP A 48 6.99 -12.69 10.52
CA ASP A 48 5.82 -13.09 11.30
C ASP A 48 5.67 -14.61 11.28
N ILE A 49 5.88 -15.24 10.13
CA ILE A 49 5.85 -16.70 9.99
C ILE A 49 6.95 -17.35 10.83
N ASP A 50 8.15 -16.77 10.84
CA ASP A 50 9.26 -17.27 11.68
C ASP A 50 8.89 -17.21 13.16
N GLN A 51 8.28 -16.10 13.61
CA GLN A 51 7.80 -15.97 14.97
C GLN A 51 6.65 -16.94 15.29
N TRP A 52 5.76 -17.24 14.34
CA TRP A 52 4.71 -18.23 14.53
C TRP A 52 5.28 -19.65 14.73
N ILE A 53 6.34 -20.00 13.99
CA ILE A 53 7.06 -21.26 14.17
C ILE A 53 7.65 -21.35 15.57
N ILE A 54 8.33 -20.28 16.03
CA ILE A 54 8.92 -20.25 17.38
C ILE A 54 7.81 -20.37 18.43
N ASN A 55 6.75 -19.57 18.33
CA ASN A 55 5.65 -19.54 19.30
C ASN A 55 4.90 -20.88 19.39
N TYR A 56 4.89 -21.67 18.33
CA TYR A 56 4.26 -23.00 18.34
C TYR A 56 5.01 -23.97 19.27
N PHE A 57 6.33 -23.88 19.32
CA PHE A 57 7.17 -24.75 20.15
C PHE A 57 7.53 -24.11 21.49
N LEU A 58 7.79 -22.82 21.50
CA LEU A 58 8.20 -22.03 22.67
C LEU A 58 7.35 -20.75 22.75
N PRO A 59 6.16 -20.81 23.38
CA PRO A 59 5.26 -19.66 23.48
C PRO A 59 5.95 -18.46 24.13
N SER A 60 5.74 -17.28 23.55
CA SER A 60 6.26 -15.99 24.01
C SER A 60 7.79 -15.81 23.95
N ASN A 61 8.51 -16.74 23.32
CA ASN A 61 9.94 -16.58 23.09
C ASN A 61 10.21 -15.58 21.97
N LYS A 62 11.12 -14.61 22.22
CA LYS A 62 11.51 -13.55 21.26
C LYS A 62 13.02 -13.51 21.03
N ASP A 63 13.72 -14.60 21.29
CA ASP A 63 15.16 -14.66 21.07
C ASP A 63 15.48 -14.58 19.57
N GLU A 64 16.33 -13.60 19.19
CA GLU A 64 16.77 -13.39 17.82
C GLU A 64 17.51 -14.60 17.22
N LYS A 65 18.20 -15.41 18.05
CA LYS A 65 18.85 -16.64 17.60
C LYS A 65 17.82 -17.61 17.01
N ASN A 66 16.65 -17.73 17.64
CA ASN A 66 15.57 -18.60 17.20
C ASN A 66 14.95 -18.15 15.87
N LEU A 67 14.90 -16.83 15.59
CA LEU A 67 14.42 -16.31 14.31
C LEU A 67 15.23 -16.84 13.13
N SER A 68 16.57 -16.83 13.23
CA SER A 68 17.44 -17.36 12.17
C SER A 68 17.24 -18.86 11.94
N VAL A 69 17.00 -19.63 13.01
CA VAL A 69 16.73 -21.08 12.91
C VAL A 69 15.37 -21.32 12.25
N ALA A 70 14.34 -20.60 12.69
CA ALA A 70 12.99 -20.69 12.10
C ALA A 70 12.96 -20.30 10.62
N GLU A 71 13.68 -19.22 10.23
CA GLU A 71 13.81 -18.79 8.84
C GLU A 71 14.43 -19.88 7.95
N LYS A 72 15.54 -20.47 8.39
CA LYS A 72 16.20 -21.58 7.65
C LYS A 72 15.24 -22.75 7.46
N LEU A 73 14.47 -23.09 8.50
CA LEU A 73 13.51 -24.17 8.44
C LEU A 73 12.33 -23.84 7.51
N LYS A 74 11.75 -22.63 7.64
CA LYS A 74 10.72 -22.12 6.74
C LYS A 74 11.18 -22.22 5.27
N CYS A 75 12.38 -21.76 4.96
CA CYS A 75 12.95 -21.85 3.60
C CYS A 75 13.07 -23.29 3.13
N LYS A 76 13.51 -24.22 3.99
CA LYS A 76 13.55 -25.66 3.66
C LYS A 76 12.17 -26.23 3.38
N LEU A 77 11.15 -25.85 4.19
CA LEU A 77 9.77 -26.33 4.06
C LEU A 77 8.99 -25.63 2.93
N SER A 78 9.53 -24.55 2.35
CA SER A 78 8.93 -23.86 1.20
C SER A 78 9.39 -24.40 -0.16
N GLY A 79 10.40 -25.25 -0.20
CA GLY A 79 10.95 -25.80 -1.45
C GLY A 79 9.98 -26.77 -2.16
N SER A 80 10.00 -26.76 -3.49
CA SER A 80 9.08 -27.55 -4.34
C SER A 80 9.31 -29.08 -4.33
N LYS A 81 10.40 -29.56 -3.72
CA LYS A 81 10.80 -30.98 -3.71
C LYS A 81 10.65 -31.65 -2.35
N ILE A 82 9.77 -31.15 -1.48
CA ILE A 82 9.64 -31.69 -0.14
C ILE A 82 8.71 -32.91 -0.18
N GLN A 83 9.26 -34.05 0.23
CA GLN A 83 8.46 -35.22 0.54
C GLN A 83 7.65 -34.95 1.81
N SER A 84 6.34 -35.16 1.77
CA SER A 84 5.42 -34.90 2.89
C SER A 84 5.85 -35.59 4.19
N GLU A 85 6.45 -36.77 4.11
CA GLU A 85 6.84 -37.58 5.28
C GLU A 85 8.14 -37.13 5.95
N ARG A 86 8.88 -36.16 5.34
CA ARG A 86 10.18 -35.74 5.87
C ARG A 86 10.02 -34.87 7.10
N ARG A 87 10.63 -35.30 8.21
CA ARG A 87 10.73 -34.54 9.46
C ARG A 87 12.08 -33.83 9.56
N TYR A 88 12.07 -32.63 10.07
CA TYR A 88 13.27 -31.82 10.29
C TYR A 88 13.43 -31.57 11.77
N LEU A 89 14.62 -31.81 12.29
CA LEU A 89 14.98 -31.42 13.65
C LEU A 89 15.18 -29.91 13.69
N ILE A 90 14.60 -29.25 14.66
CA ILE A 90 14.79 -27.84 14.97
C ILE A 90 15.24 -27.71 16.42
N THR A 91 16.36 -27.05 16.66
CA THR A 91 16.88 -26.73 18.00
C THR A 91 16.59 -25.27 18.28
N LEU A 92 15.83 -25.01 19.35
CA LEU A 92 15.47 -23.67 19.78
C LEU A 92 16.01 -23.43 21.19
N PHE A 93 16.35 -22.16 21.46
CA PHE A 93 16.84 -21.70 22.75
C PHE A 93 15.70 -21.19 23.62
N THR A 94 15.61 -21.65 24.86
CA THR A 94 14.67 -21.14 25.84
C THR A 94 15.11 -19.76 26.36
N SER A 95 14.27 -19.10 27.16
CA SER A 95 14.64 -17.85 27.84
C SER A 95 15.79 -18.00 28.84
N GLU A 96 16.10 -19.23 29.26
CA GLU A 96 17.21 -19.58 30.14
C GLU A 96 18.45 -20.03 29.36
N ASP A 97 18.47 -19.80 28.02
CA ASP A 97 19.56 -20.18 27.10
C ASP A 97 19.78 -21.71 27.00
N GLU A 98 18.77 -22.51 27.39
CA GLU A 98 18.79 -23.97 27.24
C GLU A 98 18.34 -24.36 25.82
N GLU A 99 19.02 -25.34 25.23
CA GLU A 99 18.67 -25.91 23.93
C GLU A 99 17.53 -26.94 24.07
N LYS A 100 16.49 -26.80 23.27
CA LYS A 100 15.41 -27.79 23.15
C LYS A 100 15.21 -28.19 21.69
N GLU A 101 15.14 -29.48 21.48
CA GLU A 101 14.97 -30.07 20.16
C GLU A 101 13.50 -30.43 19.91
N PHE A 102 13.02 -30.07 18.74
CA PHE A 102 11.68 -30.35 18.28
C PHE A 102 11.69 -30.95 16.87
N LEU A 103 10.65 -31.68 16.52
CA LEU A 103 10.47 -32.22 15.19
C LEU A 103 9.42 -31.39 14.43
N MET A 104 9.78 -30.93 13.25
CA MET A 104 8.92 -30.17 12.34
C MET A 104 8.69 -30.95 11.05
N SER A 105 7.44 -31.06 10.65
CA SER A 105 7.04 -31.62 9.35
C SER A 105 6.31 -30.56 8.52
N LYS A 106 6.04 -30.89 7.26
CA LYS A 106 5.24 -30.05 6.37
C LYS A 106 3.83 -29.83 6.94
N GLU A 107 3.21 -30.87 7.47
CA GLU A 107 1.85 -30.83 8.06
C GLU A 107 1.81 -29.89 9.27
N ILE A 108 2.84 -29.95 10.15
CA ILE A 108 2.96 -29.03 11.30
C ILE A 108 3.12 -27.59 10.79
N PHE A 109 3.92 -27.37 9.75
CA PHE A 109 4.10 -26.05 9.17
C PHE A 109 2.78 -25.48 8.61
N GLU A 110 2.06 -26.26 7.81
CA GLU A 110 0.76 -25.87 7.28
C GLU A 110 -0.24 -25.59 8.38
N LYS A 111 -0.26 -26.43 9.43
CA LYS A 111 -1.09 -26.21 10.63
C LYS A 111 -0.80 -24.86 11.29
N ILE A 112 0.48 -24.53 11.50
CA ILE A 112 0.89 -23.22 12.07
C ILE A 112 0.36 -22.07 11.22
N LEU A 113 0.48 -22.14 9.90
CA LEU A 113 0.00 -21.10 9.00
C LEU A 113 -1.52 -20.92 9.06
N ILE A 114 -2.27 -22.03 9.16
CA ILE A 114 -3.73 -22.02 9.25
C ILE A 114 -4.19 -21.48 10.61
N GLU A 115 -3.60 -21.93 11.71
CA GLU A 115 -3.93 -21.47 13.08
C GLU A 115 -3.65 -19.97 13.27
N ASN A 116 -2.65 -19.42 12.57
CA ASN A 116 -2.38 -18.00 12.54
C ASN A 116 -3.21 -17.23 11.46
N ASN A 117 -4.28 -17.83 10.95
CA ASN A 117 -5.23 -17.21 10.03
C ASN A 117 -4.64 -16.67 8.72
N LEU A 118 -3.49 -17.20 8.25
CA LEU A 118 -2.86 -16.72 7.01
C LEU A 118 -3.82 -16.74 5.81
N ILE A 119 -4.56 -17.84 5.64
CA ILE A 119 -5.51 -17.99 4.53
C ILE A 119 -6.66 -16.99 4.63
N SER A 120 -7.15 -16.69 5.83
CA SER A 120 -8.21 -15.69 6.05
C SER A 120 -7.71 -14.29 5.68
N HIS A 121 -6.48 -13.94 6.06
CA HIS A 121 -5.85 -12.69 5.66
C HIS A 121 -5.68 -12.58 4.14
N LEU A 122 -5.21 -13.63 3.47
CA LEU A 122 -5.07 -13.66 2.02
C LEU A 122 -6.43 -13.52 1.31
N ASN A 123 -7.47 -14.17 1.82
CA ASN A 123 -8.83 -14.02 1.29
C ASN A 123 -9.35 -12.59 1.42
N ALA A 124 -9.12 -11.93 2.56
CA ALA A 124 -9.52 -10.54 2.76
C ALA A 124 -8.80 -9.60 1.77
N LEU A 125 -7.47 -9.75 1.63
CA LEU A 125 -6.67 -8.96 0.68
C LEU A 125 -7.14 -9.15 -0.76
N LEU A 126 -7.41 -10.39 -1.18
CA LEU A 126 -7.91 -10.68 -2.52
C LEU A 126 -9.29 -10.08 -2.75
N LYS A 127 -10.19 -10.18 -1.76
CA LYS A 127 -11.52 -9.57 -1.81
C LYS A 127 -11.44 -8.05 -2.00
N ASP A 128 -10.60 -7.38 -1.20
CA ASP A 128 -10.40 -5.93 -1.27
C ASP A 128 -9.85 -5.51 -2.64
N LEU A 129 -8.84 -6.23 -3.13
CA LEU A 129 -8.22 -5.99 -4.42
C LEU A 129 -9.22 -6.13 -5.57
N LEU A 130 -10.05 -7.17 -5.56
CA LEU A 130 -11.04 -7.42 -6.59
C LEU A 130 -12.20 -6.41 -6.52
N ASN A 131 -12.62 -6.00 -5.33
CA ASN A 131 -13.67 -5.00 -5.17
C ASN A 131 -13.22 -3.63 -5.70
N GLU A 132 -12.00 -3.22 -5.40
CA GLU A 132 -11.43 -1.97 -5.93
C GLU A 132 -11.27 -2.02 -7.46
N ALA A 133 -10.81 -3.16 -8.01
CA ALA A 133 -10.67 -3.35 -9.45
C ALA A 133 -12.02 -3.28 -10.17
N ARG A 134 -13.08 -3.86 -9.61
CA ARG A 134 -14.46 -3.78 -10.15
C ARG A 134 -14.96 -2.34 -10.20
N GLY A 135 -14.67 -1.53 -9.19
CA GLY A 135 -14.98 -0.10 -9.19
C GLY A 135 -14.34 0.67 -10.34
N LYS A 136 -13.29 0.11 -10.95
CA LYS A 136 -12.61 0.64 -12.15
C LYS A 136 -12.93 -0.17 -13.42
N PHE A 137 -14.05 -0.88 -13.44
CA PHE A 137 -14.51 -1.70 -14.57
C PHE A 137 -13.56 -2.82 -14.99
N CYS A 138 -12.73 -3.33 -14.06
CA CYS A 138 -11.83 -4.46 -14.29
C CYS A 138 -12.32 -5.68 -13.50
N ASN A 139 -12.65 -6.75 -14.20
CA ASN A 139 -13.10 -8.00 -13.62
C ASN A 139 -11.99 -9.05 -13.62
N ILE A 140 -12.19 -10.13 -12.85
CA ILE A 140 -11.25 -11.25 -12.78
C ILE A 140 -11.01 -11.90 -14.16
N ASN A 141 -12.04 -11.92 -15.00
CA ASN A 141 -11.95 -12.48 -16.35
C ASN A 141 -11.10 -11.65 -17.33
N ASP A 142 -10.80 -10.41 -16.96
CA ASP A 142 -9.93 -9.52 -17.75
C ASP A 142 -8.44 -9.77 -17.47
N LEU A 143 -8.13 -10.65 -16.49
CA LEU A 143 -6.76 -10.98 -16.12
C LEU A 143 -6.13 -11.94 -17.13
N ASN A 144 -5.00 -11.56 -17.70
CA ASN A 144 -4.26 -12.41 -18.62
C ASN A 144 -3.34 -13.41 -17.87
N SER A 145 -2.76 -13.01 -16.75
CA SER A 145 -1.87 -13.87 -15.97
C SER A 145 -1.72 -13.35 -14.54
N ILE A 146 -1.36 -14.26 -13.64
CA ILE A 146 -0.95 -13.98 -12.27
C ILE A 146 0.55 -14.20 -12.18
N ILE A 147 1.29 -13.24 -11.63
CA ILE A 147 2.73 -13.34 -11.45
C ILE A 147 3.03 -13.40 -9.95
N LEU A 148 3.60 -14.53 -9.50
CA LEU A 148 3.99 -14.73 -8.10
C LEU A 148 5.45 -14.33 -7.92
N VAL A 149 5.69 -13.31 -7.08
CA VAL A 149 7.03 -12.79 -6.78
C VAL A 149 7.26 -12.72 -5.25
N GLY A 150 8.53 -12.76 -4.85
CA GLY A 150 8.93 -12.75 -3.45
C GLY A 150 9.00 -14.15 -2.82
N GLY A 151 9.87 -14.32 -1.80
CA GLY A 151 10.13 -15.61 -1.17
C GLY A 151 8.91 -16.29 -0.55
N GLY A 152 7.97 -15.53 0.00
CA GLY A 152 6.73 -16.05 0.59
C GLY A 152 5.84 -16.82 -0.39
N THR A 153 5.90 -16.48 -1.69
CA THR A 153 5.13 -17.20 -2.72
C THR A 153 5.64 -18.62 -2.98
N GLN A 154 6.77 -19.00 -2.41
CA GLN A 154 7.29 -20.37 -2.50
C GLN A 154 6.57 -21.32 -1.54
N ILE A 155 5.90 -20.81 -0.52
CA ILE A 155 5.14 -21.62 0.44
C ILE A 155 4.06 -22.41 -0.31
N PRO A 156 4.05 -23.77 -0.22
CA PRO A 156 3.11 -24.60 -0.97
C PRO A 156 1.65 -24.23 -0.74
N LEU A 157 1.28 -23.99 0.50
CA LEU A 157 -0.08 -23.58 0.89
C LEU A 157 -0.56 -22.30 0.19
N ILE A 158 0.34 -21.32 -0.04
CA ILE A 158 0.00 -20.08 -0.77
C ILE A 158 -0.20 -20.36 -2.25
N LYS A 159 0.63 -21.21 -2.85
CA LYS A 159 0.48 -21.59 -4.27
C LYS A 159 -0.83 -22.34 -4.50
N GLU A 160 -1.14 -23.29 -3.64
CA GLU A 160 -2.38 -24.04 -3.68
C GLU A 160 -3.60 -23.12 -3.49
N TRP A 161 -3.55 -22.22 -2.50
CA TRP A 161 -4.59 -21.25 -2.25
C TRP A 161 -4.91 -20.40 -3.49
N ILE A 162 -3.91 -19.83 -4.15
CA ILE A 162 -4.16 -18.96 -5.32
C ILE A 162 -4.67 -19.76 -6.52
N SER A 163 -4.15 -20.98 -6.72
CA SER A 163 -4.62 -21.86 -7.80
C SER A 163 -6.07 -22.27 -7.65
N ASN A 164 -6.51 -22.51 -6.41
CA ASN A 164 -7.90 -22.87 -6.09
C ASN A 164 -8.85 -21.66 -6.18
N LYS A 165 -8.35 -20.44 -5.88
CA LYS A 165 -9.18 -19.23 -5.90
C LYS A 165 -9.38 -18.64 -7.28
N ILE A 166 -8.41 -18.76 -8.16
CA ILE A 166 -8.44 -18.17 -9.50
C ILE A 166 -8.15 -19.26 -10.51
N SER A 167 -9.20 -19.97 -10.91
CA SER A 167 -9.13 -21.02 -11.94
C SER A 167 -9.14 -20.41 -13.34
N GLY A 168 -8.46 -21.05 -14.28
CA GLY A 168 -8.48 -20.67 -15.70
C GLY A 168 -7.51 -19.54 -16.09
N ILE A 169 -6.76 -18.97 -15.15
CA ILE A 169 -5.77 -17.92 -15.42
C ILE A 169 -4.36 -18.50 -15.27
N GLN A 170 -3.48 -18.18 -16.22
CA GLN A 170 -2.09 -18.65 -16.19
C GLN A 170 -1.33 -18.08 -15.00
N ILE A 171 -0.81 -18.94 -14.13
CA ILE A 171 0.06 -18.56 -13.03
C ILE A 171 1.52 -18.66 -13.49
N LYS A 172 2.25 -17.54 -13.41
CA LYS A 172 3.68 -17.43 -13.72
C LYS A 172 4.45 -17.30 -12.43
N SER A 173 5.44 -18.17 -12.22
CA SER A 173 6.31 -18.14 -11.04
C SER A 173 7.77 -17.95 -11.51
N PRO A 174 8.18 -16.73 -11.85
CA PRO A 174 9.58 -16.44 -12.18
C PRO A 174 10.46 -16.63 -10.92
N PRO A 175 11.81 -16.63 -11.04
CA PRO A 175 12.69 -16.70 -9.89
C PRO A 175 12.31 -15.65 -8.85
N PRO A 176 11.87 -16.04 -7.64
CA PRO A 176 11.09 -15.14 -6.79
C PRO A 176 11.89 -14.01 -6.16
N ILE A 177 13.19 -14.18 -5.96
CA ILE A 177 14.09 -13.17 -5.37
C ILE A 177 14.61 -12.24 -6.46
N GLU A 178 15.11 -12.80 -7.56
CA GLU A 178 15.73 -12.09 -8.67
C GLU A 178 14.73 -11.28 -9.50
N SER A 179 13.48 -11.70 -9.54
CA SER A 179 12.43 -11.05 -10.35
C SER A 179 12.21 -9.60 -10.03
N ILE A 180 12.42 -9.20 -8.76
CA ILE A 180 12.27 -7.80 -8.34
C ILE A 180 13.39 -6.96 -8.96
N ALA A 181 14.64 -7.43 -8.88
CA ALA A 181 15.79 -6.74 -9.45
C ALA A 181 15.73 -6.71 -11.00
N VAL A 182 15.37 -7.83 -11.63
CA VAL A 182 15.18 -7.91 -13.07
C VAL A 182 14.04 -7.00 -13.54
N GLY A 183 12.94 -6.96 -12.79
CA GLY A 183 11.81 -6.07 -13.05
C GLY A 183 12.20 -4.60 -12.95
N ALA A 184 12.94 -4.21 -11.92
CA ALA A 184 13.45 -2.85 -11.75
C ALA A 184 14.36 -2.44 -12.94
N LEU A 185 15.24 -3.34 -13.37
CA LEU A 185 16.10 -3.11 -14.52
C LEU A 185 15.30 -2.96 -15.84
N ALA A 186 14.25 -3.76 -16.00
CA ALA A 186 13.37 -3.69 -17.17
C ALA A 186 12.54 -2.40 -17.24
N MET A 187 12.40 -1.68 -16.13
CA MET A 187 11.70 -0.38 -16.06
C MET A 187 12.60 0.81 -16.41
N THR A 188 13.92 0.61 -16.43
CA THR A 188 14.91 1.66 -16.70
C THR A 188 14.70 2.37 -18.06
N PRO A 189 14.23 1.71 -19.15
CA PRO A 189 14.05 2.34 -20.45
C PRO A 189 12.77 3.19 -20.60
N GLY A 190 12.30 3.88 -19.56
CA GLY A 190 11.25 4.87 -19.70
C GLY A 190 9.81 4.33 -19.58
N VAL A 191 9.56 3.41 -18.67
CA VAL A 191 8.19 3.03 -18.28
C VAL A 191 7.69 4.05 -17.26
N LYS A 192 6.62 4.78 -17.59
CA LYS A 192 5.89 5.61 -16.61
C LYS A 192 4.90 4.75 -15.86
N ILE A 193 4.93 4.81 -14.53
CA ILE A 193 3.96 4.14 -13.68
C ILE A 193 3.02 5.19 -13.11
N LYS A 194 1.71 4.99 -13.32
CA LYS A 194 0.67 5.68 -12.57
C LYS A 194 0.27 4.77 -11.41
N ASP A 195 0.69 5.11 -10.22
CA ASP A 195 0.34 4.38 -8.99
C ASP A 195 -0.92 4.98 -8.35
N ILE A 196 -1.47 4.32 -7.35
CA ILE A 196 -2.69 4.71 -6.65
C ILE A 196 -2.46 4.81 -5.14
N LEU A 197 -3.23 5.69 -4.50
CA LEU A 197 -3.23 5.82 -3.04
C LEU A 197 -3.90 4.60 -2.40
N ILE A 198 -3.21 3.99 -1.43
CA ILE A 198 -3.73 2.87 -0.62
C ILE A 198 -4.75 3.37 0.40
N LYS A 199 -4.58 4.60 0.88
CA LYS A 199 -5.42 5.25 1.90
C LYS A 199 -5.85 6.63 1.43
N GLY A 200 -7.00 7.08 1.90
CA GLY A 200 -7.41 8.46 1.72
C GLY A 200 -6.61 9.41 2.62
N ILE A 201 -6.45 10.64 2.18
CA ILE A 201 -5.77 11.70 2.93
C ILE A 201 -6.77 12.82 3.19
N SER A 202 -6.88 13.26 4.44
CA SER A 202 -7.84 14.27 4.88
C SER A 202 -7.15 15.38 5.68
N ILE A 203 -7.72 16.57 5.63
CA ILE A 203 -7.33 17.71 6.47
C ILE A 203 -8.37 17.91 7.56
N ARG A 204 -7.94 18.26 8.78
CA ARG A 204 -8.84 18.60 9.86
C ARG A 204 -9.26 20.07 9.78
N LEU A 205 -10.56 20.30 9.62
CA LEU A 205 -11.18 21.61 9.55
C LEU A 205 -12.12 21.83 10.75
N PHE A 206 -12.49 23.08 11.00
CA PHE A 206 -13.46 23.45 12.01
C PHE A 206 -14.79 23.85 11.37
N ASN A 207 -15.87 23.17 11.75
CA ASN A 207 -17.22 23.53 11.35
C ASN A 207 -17.81 24.53 12.34
N LYS A 208 -17.97 25.78 11.90
CA LYS A 208 -18.49 26.86 12.72
C LYS A 208 -19.95 26.63 13.17
N ARG A 209 -20.78 26.01 12.31
CA ARG A 209 -22.20 25.78 12.63
C ARG A 209 -22.37 24.74 13.74
N GLU A 210 -21.58 23.67 13.66
CA GLU A 210 -21.63 22.55 14.59
C GLU A 210 -20.64 22.70 15.77
N GLN A 211 -19.81 23.76 15.76
CA GLN A 211 -18.78 24.03 16.78
C GLN A 211 -17.84 22.85 17.04
N LYS A 212 -17.58 22.03 16.00
CA LYS A 212 -16.72 20.85 16.10
C LYS A 212 -15.73 20.74 14.94
N HIS A 213 -14.66 20.01 15.18
CA HIS A 213 -13.72 19.65 14.14
C HIS A 213 -14.25 18.45 13.33
N PHE A 214 -13.98 18.47 12.02
CA PHE A 214 -14.26 17.35 11.13
C PHE A 214 -13.09 17.14 10.17
N TRP A 215 -13.06 15.98 9.53
CA TRP A 215 -12.05 15.65 8.54
C TRP A 215 -12.62 15.85 7.13
N HIS A 216 -11.94 16.69 6.34
CA HIS A 216 -12.30 16.95 4.96
C HIS A 216 -11.34 16.17 4.03
N PRO A 217 -11.84 15.30 3.13
CA PRO A 217 -10.98 14.54 2.24
C PRO A 217 -10.29 15.46 1.21
N ILE A 218 -8.98 15.28 1.05
CA ILE A 218 -8.15 15.97 0.04
C ILE A 218 -7.91 15.01 -1.13
N PHE A 219 -7.50 13.78 -0.81
CA PHE A 219 -7.26 12.72 -1.77
C PHE A 219 -7.98 11.44 -1.31
N PHE A 220 -8.53 10.72 -2.28
CA PHE A 220 -9.30 9.51 -2.02
C PHE A 220 -8.43 8.25 -2.22
N LYS A 221 -8.75 7.17 -1.49
CA LYS A 221 -8.20 5.84 -1.76
C LYS A 221 -8.45 5.47 -3.23
N GLY A 222 -7.43 4.89 -3.89
CA GLY A 222 -7.51 4.52 -5.31
C GLY A 222 -7.27 5.67 -6.29
N GLN A 223 -7.10 6.92 -5.83
CA GLN A 223 -6.74 8.03 -6.68
C GLN A 223 -5.29 7.89 -7.17
N THR A 224 -5.06 8.20 -8.46
CA THR A 224 -3.73 8.11 -9.07
C THR A 224 -2.79 9.21 -8.59
N TRP A 225 -1.52 8.86 -8.45
CA TRP A 225 -0.43 9.80 -8.19
C TRP A 225 0.78 9.49 -9.09
N PRO A 226 1.71 10.40 -9.32
CA PRO A 226 1.75 11.79 -8.84
C PRO A 226 0.58 12.62 -9.37
N THR A 227 0.24 13.70 -8.66
CA THR A 227 -0.86 14.59 -9.06
C THR A 227 -0.45 15.40 -10.28
N GLU A 228 -1.29 15.40 -11.31
CA GLU A 228 -1.04 16.23 -12.51
C GLU A 228 -1.30 17.73 -12.23
N LYS A 229 -2.27 18.00 -11.37
CA LYS A 229 -2.61 19.36 -10.91
C LYS A 229 -2.78 19.36 -9.41
N PRO A 230 -2.34 20.42 -8.69
CA PRO A 230 -2.54 20.51 -7.25
C PRO A 230 -4.04 20.63 -6.92
N PHE A 231 -4.44 20.00 -5.81
CA PHE A 231 -5.78 20.18 -5.25
C PHE A 231 -5.82 21.50 -4.48
N LYS A 232 -6.69 22.41 -4.92
CA LYS A 232 -6.86 23.74 -4.33
C LYS A 232 -7.95 23.71 -3.26
N LEU A 233 -7.64 24.17 -2.06
CA LEU A 233 -8.58 24.38 -0.96
C LEU A 233 -8.42 25.80 -0.44
N ILE A 234 -9.55 26.51 -0.27
CA ILE A 234 -9.57 27.86 0.29
C ILE A 234 -10.12 27.78 1.72
N LEU A 235 -9.36 28.30 2.68
CA LEU A 235 -9.75 28.34 4.07
C LEU A 235 -10.23 29.72 4.47
N GLN A 236 -11.34 29.74 5.22
CA GLN A 236 -11.88 30.94 5.83
C GLN A 236 -11.43 31.08 7.27
N ALA A 237 -11.34 32.31 7.75
CA ALA A 237 -11.07 32.55 9.16
C ALA A 237 -12.24 32.08 10.05
N SER A 238 -11.91 31.28 11.06
CA SER A 238 -12.91 30.74 12.02
C SER A 238 -13.17 31.67 13.20
N LYS A 239 -12.28 32.64 13.42
CA LYS A 239 -12.34 33.63 14.54
C LYS A 239 -12.07 35.02 14.01
N GLU A 240 -12.64 36.00 14.69
CA GLU A 240 -12.30 37.41 14.44
C GLU A 240 -10.85 37.67 14.82
N GLY A 241 -10.14 38.41 13.96
CA GLY A 241 -8.73 38.71 14.16
C GLY A 241 -7.77 37.53 13.95
N GLN A 242 -8.21 36.45 13.31
CA GLN A 242 -7.35 35.28 13.07
C GLN A 242 -6.21 35.62 12.12
N SER A 243 -4.96 35.36 12.56
CA SER A 243 -3.76 35.50 11.73
C SER A 243 -2.94 34.22 11.63
N ILE A 244 -3.30 33.17 12.39
CA ILE A 244 -2.57 31.89 12.39
C ILE A 244 -3.55 30.78 12.01
N PHE A 245 -3.13 29.96 11.04
CA PHE A 245 -3.84 28.76 10.58
C PHE A 245 -3.02 27.51 10.90
N GLU A 246 -3.66 26.47 11.42
CA GLU A 246 -3.03 25.21 11.75
C GLU A 246 -3.46 24.13 10.76
N ILE A 247 -2.48 23.52 10.08
CA ILE A 247 -2.70 22.41 9.14
C ILE A 247 -2.44 21.10 9.88
N ILE A 248 -3.47 20.27 9.97
CA ILE A 248 -3.40 18.92 10.54
C ILE A 248 -3.93 17.94 9.49
N ILE A 249 -3.06 17.00 9.09
CA ILE A 249 -3.38 15.97 8.10
C ILE A 249 -3.61 14.64 8.81
N GLY A 250 -4.50 13.84 8.25
CA GLY A 250 -4.77 12.48 8.71
C GLY A 250 -5.00 11.51 7.55
N GLU A 251 -4.76 10.24 7.82
CA GLU A 251 -5.08 9.13 6.93
C GLU A 251 -6.42 8.53 7.30
N THR A 252 -7.27 8.30 6.31
CA THR A 252 -8.51 7.54 6.50
C THR A 252 -8.22 6.06 6.54
N LYS A 253 -8.57 5.41 7.63
CA LYS A 253 -8.66 3.95 7.71
C LYS A 253 -10.05 3.54 7.26
N THR A 254 -10.18 3.05 6.04
CA THR A 254 -11.44 2.46 5.57
C THR A 254 -11.54 1.05 6.12
N LYS A 255 -12.26 0.82 7.19
CA LYS A 255 -12.90 -0.47 7.48
C LYS A 255 -14.20 -0.48 6.69
N ARG A 256 -14.21 -1.06 5.51
CA ARG A 256 -15.46 -1.43 4.82
C ARG A 256 -15.73 -2.89 5.14
N ASP A 257 -16.44 -3.14 6.20
CA ASP A 257 -17.12 -4.42 6.40
C ASP A 257 -18.51 -4.28 5.76
N PHE A 258 -18.70 -4.94 4.62
CA PHE A 258 -20.02 -5.11 4.03
C PHE A 258 -20.57 -6.45 4.55
N ASP A 259 -21.58 -6.38 5.37
CA ASP A 259 -22.37 -7.58 5.71
C ASP A 259 -23.54 -7.71 4.73
N ILE A 260 -23.70 -8.91 4.19
CA ILE A 260 -24.88 -9.26 3.43
C ILE A 260 -25.96 -9.63 4.44
N VAL A 261 -26.92 -8.74 4.64
CA VAL A 261 -28.11 -9.02 5.45
C VAL A 261 -29.22 -9.50 4.51
N PHE A 262 -29.84 -10.62 4.84
CA PHE A 262 -31.00 -11.10 4.08
C PHE A 262 -32.29 -10.47 4.65
N GLU A 263 -32.87 -9.53 3.92
CA GLU A 263 -34.22 -9.02 4.22
C GLU A 263 -35.22 -9.67 3.26
N ASN A 264 -36.24 -10.34 3.81
CA ASN A 264 -37.27 -11.05 3.07
C ASN A 264 -36.74 -12.10 2.06
N GLY A 265 -35.64 -12.78 2.40
CA GLY A 265 -35.01 -13.80 1.56
C GLY A 265 -34.19 -13.26 0.38
N LEU A 266 -34.07 -11.93 0.25
CA LEU A 266 -33.22 -11.28 -0.76
C LEU A 266 -31.95 -10.73 -0.10
N PRO A 267 -30.76 -10.94 -0.70
CA PRO A 267 -29.52 -10.37 -0.18
C PRO A 267 -29.54 -8.86 -0.35
N LYS A 268 -29.44 -8.14 0.73
CA LYS A 268 -29.31 -6.69 0.78
C LYS A 268 -27.92 -6.35 1.35
N LEU A 269 -27.17 -5.51 0.65
CA LEU A 269 -25.95 -4.94 1.17
C LEU A 269 -26.33 -3.95 2.28
N SER A 270 -26.06 -4.28 3.53
CA SER A 270 -26.09 -3.29 4.59
C SER A 270 -24.75 -2.57 4.58
N GLU A 271 -24.75 -1.30 4.19
CA GLU A 271 -23.66 -0.40 4.50
C GLU A 271 -23.74 -0.10 5.99
N PHE A 272 -22.92 -0.75 6.79
CA PHE A 272 -22.58 -0.17 8.08
C PHE A 272 -21.80 1.10 7.77
N GLN A 273 -22.33 2.25 8.13
CA GLN A 273 -21.58 3.48 8.27
C GLN A 273 -20.59 3.27 9.41
N ASN A 274 -19.48 2.59 9.12
CA ASN A 274 -18.34 2.63 10.00
C ASN A 274 -17.79 4.05 9.90
N GLU A 275 -17.83 4.77 10.99
CA GLU A 275 -17.16 6.06 11.14
C GLU A 275 -15.72 5.88 10.62
N GLU A 276 -15.37 6.59 9.57
CA GLU A 276 -14.02 6.58 9.03
C GLU A 276 -13.07 7.07 10.12
N GLU A 277 -12.38 6.15 10.78
CA GLU A 277 -11.41 6.50 11.80
C GLU A 277 -10.20 7.15 11.12
N VAL A 278 -10.10 8.47 11.25
CA VAL A 278 -8.95 9.20 10.72
C VAL A 278 -7.86 9.26 11.77
N VAL A 279 -6.72 8.65 11.46
CA VAL A 279 -5.53 8.73 12.28
C VAL A 279 -4.70 9.93 11.87
N LYS A 280 -4.34 10.80 12.82
CA LYS A 280 -3.46 11.93 12.58
C LYS A 280 -2.12 11.46 12.03
N TRP A 281 -1.68 12.07 10.95
CA TRP A 281 -0.43 11.76 10.31
C TRP A 281 0.73 12.59 10.91
N ASN A 282 0.57 13.91 10.96
CA ASN A 282 1.58 14.79 11.55
C ASN A 282 1.37 14.94 13.07
N LYS A 283 2.43 14.69 13.85
CA LYS A 283 2.39 14.81 15.32
C LYS A 283 2.21 16.26 15.77
N LYS A 284 2.77 17.23 15.03
CA LYS A 284 2.67 18.67 15.32
C LYS A 284 1.95 19.38 14.18
N PRO A 285 0.99 20.30 14.48
CA PRO A 285 0.37 21.13 13.45
C PRO A 285 1.41 22.00 12.74
N ILE A 286 1.26 22.16 11.42
CA ILE A 286 2.01 23.18 10.68
C ILE A 286 1.26 24.49 10.86
N LYS A 287 1.97 25.51 11.33
CA LYS A 287 1.41 26.83 11.59
C LYS A 287 1.78 27.79 10.46
N ILE A 288 0.76 28.37 9.85
CA ILE A 288 0.91 29.38 8.80
C ILE A 288 0.46 30.72 9.37
N SER A 289 1.33 31.71 9.35
CA SER A 289 1.03 33.06 9.84
C SER A 289 0.76 34.00 8.65
N LEU A 290 -0.38 34.67 8.69
CA LEU A 290 -0.71 35.76 7.76
C LEU A 290 -0.17 37.08 8.31
N LYS A 291 0.16 38.02 7.43
CA LYS A 291 0.62 39.35 7.84
C LYS A 291 -0.49 40.18 8.47
N ASN A 292 -1.70 40.05 7.96
CA ASN A 292 -2.88 40.77 8.42
C ASN A 292 -3.83 39.82 9.14
N SER A 293 -4.54 40.32 10.12
CA SER A 293 -5.64 39.60 10.76
C SER A 293 -6.87 39.59 9.86
N CYS A 294 -7.55 38.45 9.80
CA CYS A 294 -8.71 38.21 8.96
C CYS A 294 -10.02 38.33 9.75
N LYS A 295 -11.08 38.77 9.10
CA LYS A 295 -12.42 38.75 9.67
C LYS A 295 -13.03 37.38 9.60
N ILE A 296 -13.90 37.07 10.54
CA ILE A 296 -14.59 35.78 10.59
C ILE A 296 -15.39 35.50 9.31
N GLY A 297 -15.14 34.32 8.66
CA GLY A 297 -15.80 33.92 7.43
C GLY A 297 -15.17 34.51 6.17
N GLU A 298 -14.13 35.30 6.28
CA GLU A 298 -13.37 35.84 5.15
C GLU A 298 -12.40 34.78 4.58
N ASP A 299 -12.40 34.63 3.23
CA ASP A 299 -11.41 33.80 2.55
C ASP A 299 -10.03 34.34 2.83
N SER A 300 -9.15 33.52 3.38
CA SER A 300 -7.93 34.01 4.00
C SER A 300 -6.66 33.28 3.55
N LEU A 301 -6.76 31.98 3.31
CA LEU A 301 -5.60 31.15 3.02
C LEU A 301 -5.94 30.16 1.88
N ILE A 302 -5.08 30.11 0.87
CA ILE A 302 -5.16 29.15 -0.22
C ILE A 302 -4.13 28.05 0.01
N LEU A 303 -4.58 26.81 0.01
CA LEU A 303 -3.75 25.61 0.13
C LEU A 303 -3.75 24.87 -1.20
N LEU A 304 -2.58 24.56 -1.72
CA LEU A 304 -2.36 23.77 -2.93
C LEU A 304 -1.65 22.47 -2.57
N PHE A 305 -2.39 21.38 -2.52
CA PHE A 305 -1.85 20.07 -2.19
C PHE A 305 -1.40 19.32 -3.44
N SER A 306 -0.22 18.73 -3.39
CA SER A 306 0.31 17.90 -4.48
C SER A 306 1.07 16.70 -3.94
N ILE A 307 1.05 15.60 -4.71
CA ILE A 307 1.83 14.39 -4.45
C ILE A 307 2.86 14.28 -5.56
N THR A 308 4.14 14.20 -5.16
CA THR A 308 5.27 14.13 -6.09
C THR A 308 5.60 12.71 -6.52
N ASN A 309 6.47 12.57 -7.53
CA ASN A 309 7.00 11.27 -7.97
C ASN A 309 7.73 10.49 -6.87
N ASN A 310 8.23 11.19 -5.84
CA ASN A 310 8.94 10.59 -4.70
C ASN A 310 7.98 10.20 -3.56
N SER A 311 6.69 10.06 -3.85
CA SER A 311 5.67 9.66 -2.86
C SER A 311 5.52 10.64 -1.69
N SER A 312 5.93 11.88 -1.85
CA SER A 312 5.82 12.90 -0.80
C SER A 312 4.63 13.81 -1.04
N LEU A 313 3.86 14.05 0.01
CA LEU A 313 2.77 15.03 0.02
C LEU A 313 3.31 16.40 0.38
N TYR A 314 3.04 17.37 -0.48
CA TYR A 314 3.39 18.78 -0.28
C TYR A 314 2.13 19.63 -0.19
N VAL A 315 2.23 20.71 0.57
CA VAL A 315 1.27 21.81 0.57
C VAL A 315 2.00 23.11 0.34
N ARG A 316 1.59 23.83 -0.69
CA ARG A 316 2.01 25.22 -0.93
C ARG A 316 0.91 26.15 -0.44
N CYS A 317 1.29 27.08 0.42
CA CYS A 317 0.38 28.00 1.08
C CYS A 317 0.51 29.40 0.45
N LEU A 318 -0.62 29.96 0.04
CA LEU A 318 -0.69 31.30 -0.54
C LEU A 318 -1.68 32.14 0.25
N ASP A 319 -1.46 33.45 0.31
CA ASP A 319 -2.51 34.38 0.76
C ASP A 319 -3.60 34.52 -0.31
N ILE A 320 -4.65 35.27 -0.01
CA ILE A 320 -5.76 35.46 -0.93
C ILE A 320 -5.37 36.23 -2.21
N ASN A 321 -4.26 36.96 -2.18
CA ASN A 321 -3.69 37.65 -3.32
C ASN A 321 -2.68 36.76 -4.10
N GLU A 322 -2.69 35.46 -3.86
CA GLU A 322 -1.82 34.45 -4.45
C GLU A 322 -0.33 34.64 -4.15
N LYS A 323 -0.01 35.44 -3.13
CA LYS A 323 1.37 35.58 -2.67
C LYS A 323 1.76 34.35 -1.84
N GLU A 324 2.91 33.77 -2.17
CA GLU A 324 3.44 32.60 -1.46
C GLU A 324 3.83 32.91 -0.02
N LEU A 325 3.33 32.10 0.89
CA LEU A 325 3.63 32.13 2.31
C LEU A 325 4.62 31.02 2.71
N GLY A 326 4.72 29.96 1.92
CA GLY A 326 5.65 28.87 2.11
C GLY A 326 5.16 27.55 1.51
N GLU A 327 6.10 26.62 1.35
CA GLU A 327 5.84 25.25 0.92
C GLU A 327 6.32 24.27 2.00
N PHE A 328 5.51 23.28 2.30
CA PHE A 328 5.77 22.34 3.39
C PHE A 328 5.63 20.90 2.89
N ASN A 329 6.62 20.07 3.23
CA ASN A 329 6.52 18.64 3.08
C ASN A 329 5.74 18.07 4.27
N LEU A 330 4.61 17.44 3.99
CA LEU A 330 3.72 16.87 5.01
C LEU A 330 4.08 15.43 5.37
N GLY A 331 4.93 14.79 4.59
CA GLY A 331 5.39 13.41 4.80
C GLY A 331 5.25 12.53 3.57
N ASN A 332 5.54 11.24 3.76
CA ASN A 332 5.44 10.23 2.70
C ASN A 332 4.08 9.55 2.77
N ILE A 333 3.47 9.25 1.61
CA ILE A 333 2.15 8.59 1.49
C ILE A 333 2.18 7.07 1.70
N PHE A 334 3.34 6.47 2.03
CA PHE A 334 3.55 5.06 2.35
C PHE A 334 3.84 4.82 3.83
#